data_abec8987ba5fdf07c90ce28f2c0ab999
#
_entry.id   abec8987ba5fdf07c90ce28f2c0ab999
#
_cell.length_a   1.000
_cell.length_b   1.000
_cell.length_c   1.000
_cell.angle_alpha   90.00
_cell.angle_beta   90.00
_cell.angle_gamma   90.00
#
_symmetry.space_group_name_H-M   'P 1'
#
loop_
_entity.id
_entity.type
_entity.pdbx_description
1 polymer ?
#
loop_
_entity_poly.entity_id
_entity_poly.type
_entity_poly.pdbx_seq_one_letter_code
_entity_poly.pdbx_strand_id
1 'polypeptide(L)'
;MPGRRAPRAPREPPDAAAALELALRFLGTRPRTRWELERRLRAAGADAVLDHVLARLAELGYLDDDAFARYWSEQRDRHAPRGRQMVEAELRQRGVTRDVIERLRSEPAARRPEDEGLPETEEQRARVALESHLRGRPLPDDRKAVQRIGMFLMRRGFDGETVRAVLRKAGQDTIDDTP
;
A
#
# COMPACT_ATOMS: atom_id res chain seq x y z
N MET A 1 4.54 26.27 -36.69
CA MET A 1 3.84 25.02 -37.07
C MET A 1 4.38 23.89 -36.20
N PRO A 2 3.64 23.38 -35.16
CA PRO A 2 4.11 22.22 -34.41
C PRO A 2 3.95 20.98 -35.28
N GLY A 3 5.05 20.28 -35.52
CA GLY A 3 5.13 19.07 -36.34
C GLY A 3 4.24 17.97 -35.76
N ARG A 4 3.27 17.49 -36.54
CA ARG A 4 2.51 16.26 -36.28
C ARG A 4 3.51 15.10 -36.21
N ARG A 5 3.68 14.53 -34.98
CA ARG A 5 4.37 13.25 -34.84
C ARG A 5 3.64 12.22 -35.70
N ALA A 6 4.35 11.64 -36.66
CA ALA A 6 3.82 10.55 -37.47
C ALA A 6 3.30 9.42 -36.56
N PRO A 7 2.17 8.77 -36.92
CA PRO A 7 1.69 7.61 -36.17
C PRO A 7 2.77 6.53 -36.17
N ARG A 8 3.16 6.09 -34.96
CA ARG A 8 4.15 5.03 -34.79
C ARG A 8 3.58 3.76 -35.40
N ALA A 9 4.31 3.13 -36.33
CA ALA A 9 3.89 1.86 -36.91
C ALA A 9 3.47 0.85 -35.87
N PRO A 10 2.48 0.00 -36.13
CA PRO A 10 2.06 -1.06 -35.21
C PRO A 10 3.30 -1.90 -34.86
N ARG A 11 3.66 -1.95 -33.58
CA ARG A 11 4.73 -2.85 -33.14
C ARG A 11 4.20 -4.27 -33.23
N GLU A 12 4.99 -5.17 -33.81
CA GLU A 12 4.70 -6.60 -33.74
C GLU A 12 4.52 -7.02 -32.28
N PRO A 13 3.51 -7.87 -31.98
CA PRO A 13 3.34 -8.44 -30.66
C PRO A 13 4.65 -9.10 -30.21
N PRO A 14 5.05 -8.92 -28.94
CA PRO A 14 6.28 -9.54 -28.46
C PRO A 14 6.09 -11.06 -28.37
N ASP A 15 7.13 -11.80 -28.73
CA ASP A 15 7.23 -13.22 -28.47
C ASP A 15 7.41 -13.50 -26.96
N ALA A 16 7.45 -14.78 -26.56
CA ALA A 16 7.56 -15.16 -25.16
C ALA A 16 8.85 -14.63 -24.49
N ALA A 17 9.97 -14.61 -25.23
CA ALA A 17 11.26 -14.12 -24.71
C ALA A 17 11.23 -12.61 -24.47
N ALA A 18 10.78 -11.85 -25.45
CA ALA A 18 10.63 -10.39 -25.34
C ALA A 18 9.61 -9.98 -24.27
N ALA A 19 8.52 -10.73 -24.14
CA ALA A 19 7.51 -10.50 -23.11
C ALA A 19 8.05 -10.80 -21.70
N LEU A 20 8.85 -11.88 -21.53
CA LEU A 20 9.52 -12.21 -20.28
C LEU A 20 10.54 -11.13 -19.89
N GLU A 21 11.35 -10.67 -20.82
CA GLU A 21 12.30 -9.58 -20.57
C GLU A 21 11.60 -8.27 -20.18
N LEU A 22 10.50 -7.93 -20.83
CA LEU A 22 9.65 -6.78 -20.46
C LEU A 22 9.12 -6.91 -19.05
N ALA A 23 8.66 -8.11 -18.67
CA ALA A 23 8.14 -8.41 -17.33
C ALA A 23 9.25 -8.28 -16.27
N LEU A 24 10.42 -8.87 -16.48
CA LEU A 24 11.54 -8.79 -15.55
C LEU A 24 12.01 -7.34 -15.34
N ARG A 25 12.11 -6.55 -16.41
CA ARG A 25 12.40 -5.10 -16.28
C ARG A 25 11.34 -4.35 -15.49
N PHE A 26 10.08 -4.71 -15.64
CA PHE A 26 8.98 -4.07 -14.90
C PHE A 26 9.00 -4.44 -13.41
N LEU A 27 9.31 -5.69 -13.08
CA LEU A 27 9.47 -6.19 -11.72
C LEU A 27 10.72 -5.63 -11.02
N GLY A 28 11.80 -5.42 -11.76
CA GLY A 28 13.06 -4.90 -11.22
C GLY A 28 13.00 -3.46 -10.68
N THR A 29 11.94 -2.72 -10.96
CA THR A 29 11.81 -1.32 -10.48
C THR A 29 11.20 -1.22 -9.08
N ARG A 30 10.25 -2.07 -8.74
CA ARG A 30 9.59 -2.23 -7.42
C ARG A 30 8.76 -3.51 -7.40
N PRO A 31 8.39 -4.02 -6.23
CA PRO A 31 7.40 -5.11 -6.14
C PRO A 31 6.10 -4.77 -6.88
N ARG A 32 5.55 -5.76 -7.59
CA ARG A 32 4.33 -5.64 -8.40
C ARG A 32 3.40 -6.81 -8.12
N THR A 33 2.10 -6.58 -8.25
CA THR A 33 1.12 -7.66 -8.23
C THR A 33 1.07 -8.37 -9.58
N ARG A 34 0.56 -9.61 -9.55
CA ARG A 34 0.24 -10.37 -10.76
C ARG A 34 -0.65 -9.55 -11.71
N TRP A 35 -1.69 -8.90 -11.19
CA TRP A 35 -2.61 -8.06 -11.98
C TRP A 35 -1.91 -6.85 -12.64
N GLU A 36 -1.02 -6.14 -11.92
CA GLU A 36 -0.24 -5.02 -12.50
C GLU A 36 0.61 -5.51 -13.68
N LEU A 37 1.22 -6.69 -13.55
CA LEU A 37 2.04 -7.29 -14.59
C LEU A 37 1.20 -7.74 -15.78
N GLU A 38 0.09 -8.44 -15.56
CA GLU A 38 -0.85 -8.82 -16.63
C GLU A 38 -1.28 -7.61 -17.45
N ARG A 39 -1.71 -6.55 -16.77
CA ARG A 39 -2.10 -5.30 -17.41
C ARG A 39 -0.96 -4.69 -18.24
N ARG A 40 0.26 -4.77 -17.73
CA ARG A 40 1.46 -4.26 -18.44
C ARG A 40 1.76 -5.07 -19.69
N LEU A 41 1.67 -6.39 -19.62
CA LEU A 41 1.93 -7.30 -20.74
C LEU A 41 0.84 -7.18 -21.82
N ARG A 42 -0.44 -7.12 -21.43
CA ARG A 42 -1.55 -6.87 -22.37
C ARG A 42 -1.41 -5.53 -23.08
N ALA A 43 -1.02 -4.49 -22.35
CA ALA A 43 -0.75 -3.17 -22.97
C ALA A 43 0.43 -3.18 -23.94
N ALA A 44 1.29 -4.19 -23.89
CA ALA A 44 2.38 -4.40 -24.85
C ALA A 44 2.00 -5.33 -26.01
N GLY A 45 0.76 -5.88 -26.03
CA GLY A 45 0.28 -6.80 -27.05
C GLY A 45 0.73 -8.25 -26.85
N ALA A 46 1.14 -8.62 -25.61
CA ALA A 46 1.66 -9.96 -25.31
C ALA A 46 0.55 -10.98 -24.97
N ASP A 47 -0.70 -10.77 -25.39
CA ASP A 47 -1.85 -11.60 -25.01
C ASP A 47 -1.65 -13.06 -25.39
N ALA A 48 -1.07 -13.34 -26.56
CA ALA A 48 -0.86 -14.71 -27.04
C ALA A 48 0.12 -15.56 -26.18
N VAL A 49 1.01 -14.89 -25.44
CA VAL A 49 2.05 -15.54 -24.63
C VAL A 49 1.89 -15.25 -23.14
N LEU A 50 0.81 -14.55 -22.75
CA LEU A 50 0.59 -14.03 -21.40
C LEU A 50 0.67 -15.13 -20.34
N ASP A 51 -0.13 -16.20 -20.49
CA ASP A 51 -0.23 -17.27 -19.50
C ASP A 51 1.09 -18.02 -19.33
N HIS A 52 1.81 -18.25 -20.43
CA HIS A 52 3.13 -18.88 -20.41
C HIS A 52 4.15 -18.02 -19.63
N VAL A 53 4.18 -16.72 -19.87
CA VAL A 53 5.10 -15.79 -19.18
C VAL A 53 4.76 -15.68 -17.69
N LEU A 54 3.47 -15.61 -17.36
CA LEU A 54 3.04 -15.53 -15.94
C LEU A 54 3.35 -16.84 -15.19
N ALA A 55 3.12 -18.00 -15.80
CA ALA A 55 3.46 -19.29 -15.21
C ALA A 55 4.98 -19.35 -14.94
N ARG A 56 5.79 -18.98 -15.93
CA ARG A 56 7.24 -18.97 -15.78
C ARG A 56 7.75 -18.06 -14.68
N LEU A 57 7.17 -16.87 -14.54
CA LEU A 57 7.52 -15.94 -13.48
C LEU A 57 7.08 -16.42 -12.09
N ALA A 58 5.94 -17.12 -12.01
CA ALA A 58 5.49 -17.74 -10.75
C ALA A 58 6.44 -18.89 -10.34
N GLU A 59 6.83 -19.78 -11.27
CA GLU A 59 7.83 -20.82 -11.02
C GLU A 59 9.16 -20.28 -10.51
N LEU A 60 9.58 -19.11 -11.03
CA LEU A 60 10.80 -18.43 -10.64
C LEU A 60 10.65 -17.61 -9.33
N GLY A 61 9.47 -17.60 -8.70
CA GLY A 61 9.19 -16.88 -7.47
C GLY A 61 9.08 -15.34 -7.61
N TYR A 62 8.95 -14.82 -8.85
CA TYR A 62 8.79 -13.38 -9.08
C TYR A 62 7.38 -12.86 -8.87
N LEU A 63 6.39 -13.76 -8.77
CA LEU A 63 4.98 -13.43 -8.56
C LEU A 63 4.50 -14.05 -7.25
N ASP A 64 4.43 -13.22 -6.22
CA ASP A 64 3.92 -13.56 -4.90
C ASP A 64 3.09 -12.39 -4.37
N ASP A 65 1.76 -12.49 -4.54
CA ASP A 65 0.83 -11.45 -4.09
C ASP A 65 0.70 -11.42 -2.55
N ASP A 66 1.01 -12.52 -1.84
CA ASP A 66 1.08 -12.54 -0.38
C ASP A 66 2.30 -11.74 0.12
N ALA A 67 3.48 -11.96 -0.47
CA ALA A 67 4.66 -11.17 -0.18
C ALA A 67 4.46 -9.69 -0.54
N PHE A 68 3.79 -9.40 -1.66
CA PHE A 68 3.45 -8.03 -2.04
C PHE A 68 2.51 -7.38 -1.01
N ALA A 69 1.48 -8.08 -0.54
CA ALA A 69 0.52 -7.54 0.42
C ALA A 69 1.18 -7.20 1.76
N ARG A 70 2.09 -8.07 2.25
CA ARG A 70 2.92 -7.81 3.44
C ARG A 70 3.80 -6.59 3.24
N TYR A 71 4.60 -6.58 2.17
CA TYR A 71 5.45 -5.44 1.82
C TYR A 71 4.67 -4.12 1.75
N TRP A 72 3.48 -4.12 1.10
CA TRP A 72 2.65 -2.92 0.98
C TRP A 72 2.18 -2.39 2.34
N SER A 73 1.75 -3.27 3.25
CA SER A 73 1.37 -2.92 4.61
C SER A 73 2.53 -2.32 5.39
N GLU A 74 3.70 -2.95 5.37
CA GLU A 74 4.91 -2.45 6.01
C GLU A 74 5.33 -1.07 5.49
N GLN A 75 5.27 -0.86 4.17
CA GLN A 75 5.56 0.45 3.58
C GLN A 75 4.60 1.54 4.07
N ARG A 76 3.32 1.19 4.30
CA ARG A 76 2.36 2.12 4.90
C ARG A 76 2.71 2.43 6.34
N ASP A 77 3.02 1.42 7.13
CA ASP A 77 3.40 1.57 8.53
C ASP A 77 4.67 2.44 8.69
N ARG A 78 5.67 2.28 7.81
CA ARG A 78 6.92 3.07 7.83
C ARG A 78 6.74 4.53 7.43
N HIS A 79 5.98 4.81 6.38
CA HIS A 79 6.02 6.13 5.73
C HIS A 79 4.74 6.94 5.87
N ALA A 80 3.59 6.29 5.93
CA ALA A 80 2.31 6.98 5.96
C ALA A 80 1.23 6.07 6.55
N PRO A 81 1.22 5.84 7.86
CA PRO A 81 0.29 4.93 8.52
C PRO A 81 -1.15 5.19 8.11
N ARG A 82 -1.83 4.11 7.74
CA ARG A 82 -3.25 4.10 7.35
C ARG A 82 -3.98 3.00 8.10
N GLY A 83 -5.26 3.22 8.30
CA GLY A 83 -6.14 2.20 8.85
C GLY A 83 -6.23 0.97 7.95
N ARG A 84 -6.45 -0.19 8.55
CA ARG A 84 -6.52 -1.49 7.85
C ARG A 84 -7.46 -1.44 6.66
N GLN A 85 -8.65 -0.86 6.81
CA GLN A 85 -9.64 -0.78 5.74
C GLN A 85 -9.10 -0.05 4.50
N MET A 86 -8.32 1.02 4.70
CA MET A 86 -7.71 1.77 3.60
C MET A 86 -6.59 0.97 2.93
N VAL A 87 -5.73 0.29 3.71
CA VAL A 87 -4.67 -0.57 3.16
C VAL A 87 -5.27 -1.70 2.32
N GLU A 88 -6.32 -2.35 2.81
CA GLU A 88 -7.04 -3.38 2.05
C GLU A 88 -7.70 -2.85 0.77
N ALA A 89 -8.29 -1.65 0.83
CA ALA A 89 -8.83 -1.01 -0.36
C ALA A 89 -7.73 -0.74 -1.41
N GLU A 90 -6.55 -0.29 -0.97
CA GLU A 90 -5.40 -0.12 -1.85
C GLU A 90 -4.91 -1.43 -2.46
N LEU A 91 -4.87 -2.51 -1.68
CA LEU A 91 -4.50 -3.85 -2.17
C LEU A 91 -5.50 -4.35 -3.22
N ARG A 92 -6.81 -4.19 -2.98
CA ARG A 92 -7.86 -4.53 -3.97
C ARG A 92 -7.71 -3.72 -5.26
N GLN A 93 -7.42 -2.43 -5.17
CA GLN A 93 -7.18 -1.57 -6.34
C GLN A 93 -5.95 -2.00 -7.14
N ARG A 94 -5.02 -2.74 -6.52
CA ARG A 94 -3.84 -3.33 -7.15
C ARG A 94 -4.06 -4.76 -7.63
N GLY A 95 -5.31 -5.25 -7.55
CA GLY A 95 -5.69 -6.58 -8.01
C GLY A 95 -5.32 -7.71 -7.06
N VAL A 96 -4.93 -7.42 -5.82
CA VAL A 96 -4.75 -8.45 -4.79
C VAL A 96 -6.10 -9.08 -4.46
N THR A 97 -6.16 -10.40 -4.47
CA THR A 97 -7.40 -11.16 -4.26
C THR A 97 -7.89 -11.08 -2.81
N ARG A 98 -9.18 -11.37 -2.62
CA ARG A 98 -9.77 -11.40 -1.28
C ARG A 98 -9.08 -12.42 -0.37
N ASP A 99 -8.74 -13.58 -0.91
CA ASP A 99 -8.12 -14.66 -0.12
C ASP A 99 -6.73 -14.27 0.39
N VAL A 100 -5.93 -13.56 -0.41
CA VAL A 100 -4.65 -13.00 0.02
C VAL A 100 -4.86 -11.97 1.13
N ILE A 101 -5.85 -11.10 1.00
CA ILE A 101 -6.17 -10.08 2.03
C ILE A 101 -6.63 -10.77 3.33
N GLU A 102 -7.41 -11.83 3.23
CA GLU A 102 -7.86 -12.59 4.41
C GLU A 102 -6.70 -13.29 5.11
N ARG A 103 -5.77 -13.91 4.36
CA ARG A 103 -4.53 -14.45 4.94
C ARG A 103 -3.69 -13.37 5.62
N LEU A 104 -3.55 -12.20 5.01
CA LEU A 104 -2.84 -11.08 5.63
C LEU A 104 -3.47 -10.64 6.98
N ARG A 105 -4.79 -10.79 7.13
CA ARG A 105 -5.48 -10.51 8.40
C ARG A 105 -5.23 -11.55 9.47
N SER A 106 -5.28 -12.82 9.09
CA SER A 106 -5.20 -13.97 10.00
C SER A 106 -3.78 -14.35 10.37
N GLU A 107 -2.82 -14.06 9.50
CA GLU A 107 -1.41 -14.39 9.68
C GLU A 107 -0.58 -13.11 9.78
N PRO A 108 -0.44 -12.53 10.97
CA PRO A 108 0.47 -11.41 11.15
C PRO A 108 1.88 -11.86 10.75
N ALA A 109 2.50 -11.10 9.84
CA ALA A 109 3.84 -11.42 9.36
C ALA A 109 4.82 -11.58 10.52
N ALA A 110 5.66 -12.62 10.44
CA ALA A 110 6.80 -12.73 11.32
C ALA A 110 7.65 -11.46 11.17
N ARG A 111 7.84 -10.74 12.26
CA ARG A 111 8.60 -9.49 12.26
C ARG A 111 10.06 -9.77 11.97
N ARG A 112 10.64 -8.91 11.16
CA ARG A 112 12.07 -8.86 10.94
C ARG A 112 12.73 -7.88 11.94
N PRO A 113 14.00 -8.01 12.24
CA PRO A 113 14.71 -7.03 13.09
C PRO A 113 14.55 -5.58 12.60
N GLU A 114 14.48 -5.38 11.28
CA GLU A 114 14.27 -4.07 10.66
C GLU A 114 12.86 -3.47 10.85
N ASP A 115 11.92 -4.25 11.38
CA ASP A 115 10.54 -3.82 11.68
C ASP A 115 10.38 -3.40 13.15
N GLU A 116 11.46 -3.40 13.92
CA GLU A 116 11.45 -2.90 15.30
C GLU A 116 10.99 -1.45 15.33
N GLY A 117 10.00 -1.16 16.18
CA GLY A 117 9.39 0.16 16.29
C GLY A 117 8.23 0.46 15.32
N LEU A 118 7.93 -0.43 14.37
CA LEU A 118 6.72 -0.27 13.55
C LEU A 118 5.45 -0.54 14.38
N PRO A 119 4.35 0.15 14.09
CA PRO A 119 3.09 -0.02 14.78
C PRO A 119 2.51 -1.43 14.55
N GLU A 120 2.11 -2.08 15.64
CA GLU A 120 1.55 -3.44 15.63
C GLU A 120 0.03 -3.43 15.56
N THR A 121 -0.56 -2.50 16.28
CA THR A 121 -2.00 -2.38 16.43
C THR A 121 -2.56 -1.24 15.59
N GLU A 122 -3.86 -1.30 15.34
CA GLU A 122 -4.58 -0.22 14.66
C GLU A 122 -4.49 1.09 15.45
N GLU A 123 -4.51 1.00 16.78
CA GLU A 123 -4.37 2.16 17.67
C GLU A 123 -2.97 2.79 17.58
N GLN A 124 -1.92 1.97 17.55
CA GLN A 124 -0.54 2.46 17.36
C GLN A 124 -0.36 3.14 15.99
N ARG A 125 -0.92 2.56 14.91
CA ARG A 125 -0.93 3.20 13.57
C ARG A 125 -1.62 4.54 13.58
N ALA A 126 -2.77 4.62 14.23
CA ALA A 126 -3.53 5.86 14.35
C ALA A 126 -2.77 6.90 15.17
N ARG A 127 -2.07 6.50 16.25
CA ARG A 127 -1.24 7.37 17.06
C ARG A 127 -0.08 7.94 16.24
N VAL A 128 0.68 7.11 15.54
CA VAL A 128 1.77 7.57 14.66
C VAL A 128 1.27 8.52 13.58
N ALA A 129 0.08 8.23 13.02
CA ALA A 129 -0.56 9.13 12.04
C ALA A 129 -0.96 10.48 12.66
N LEU A 130 -1.44 10.49 13.91
CA LEU A 130 -1.77 11.70 14.66
C LEU A 130 -0.52 12.51 14.97
N GLU A 131 0.51 11.91 15.53
CA GLU A 131 1.80 12.55 15.86
C GLU A 131 2.43 13.21 14.62
N SER A 132 2.46 12.47 13.50
CA SER A 132 2.91 13.00 12.20
C SER A 132 2.07 14.20 11.73
N HIS A 133 0.76 14.19 11.97
CA HIS A 133 -0.13 15.30 11.62
C HIS A 133 0.11 16.53 12.51
N LEU A 134 0.29 16.32 13.80
CA LEU A 134 0.54 17.38 14.79
C LEU A 134 1.95 17.97 14.65
N ARG A 135 2.91 17.24 14.09
CA ARG A 135 4.31 17.69 13.91
C ARG A 135 4.93 18.21 15.22
N GLY A 136 4.78 17.45 16.29
CA GLY A 136 5.28 17.81 17.62
C GLY A 136 4.50 18.90 18.36
N ARG A 137 3.36 19.36 17.80
CA ARG A 137 2.46 20.27 18.50
C ARG A 137 1.50 19.49 19.40
N PRO A 138 1.11 20.01 20.55
CA PRO A 138 0.10 19.37 21.41
C PRO A 138 -1.25 19.29 20.68
N LEU A 139 -2.11 18.40 21.18
CA LEU A 139 -3.49 18.34 20.73
C LEU A 139 -4.20 19.67 21.08
N PRO A 140 -4.88 20.33 20.14
CA PRO A 140 -5.55 21.59 20.43
C PRO A 140 -6.76 21.40 21.36
N ASP A 141 -7.00 22.39 22.23
CA ASP A 141 -8.16 22.39 23.15
C ASP A 141 -9.48 22.73 22.43
N ASP A 142 -9.40 23.36 21.27
CA ASP A 142 -10.60 23.70 20.48
C ASP A 142 -11.29 22.47 19.91
N ARG A 143 -12.55 22.27 20.32
CA ARG A 143 -13.40 21.15 19.90
C ARG A 143 -13.49 21.01 18.37
N LYS A 144 -13.56 22.13 17.62
CA LYS A 144 -13.64 22.09 16.16
C LYS A 144 -12.32 21.64 15.54
N ALA A 145 -11.20 22.03 16.14
CA ALA A 145 -9.88 21.57 15.70
C ALA A 145 -9.70 20.05 15.94
N VAL A 146 -10.06 19.57 17.15
CA VAL A 146 -10.05 18.12 17.46
C VAL A 146 -10.97 17.34 16.50
N GLN A 147 -12.16 17.86 16.19
CA GLN A 147 -13.05 17.22 15.22
C GLN A 147 -12.42 17.13 13.82
N ARG A 148 -11.73 18.18 13.35
CA ARG A 148 -11.02 18.15 12.05
C ARG A 148 -9.91 17.10 12.04
N ILE A 149 -9.18 16.94 13.16
CA ILE A 149 -8.17 15.90 13.31
C ILE A 149 -8.80 14.50 13.29
N GLY A 150 -9.92 14.32 13.98
CA GLY A 150 -10.69 13.07 13.91
C GLY A 150 -11.10 12.71 12.49
N MET A 151 -11.63 13.68 11.73
CA MET A 151 -11.97 13.50 10.33
C MET A 151 -10.75 13.19 9.44
N PHE A 152 -9.58 13.75 9.75
CA PHE A 152 -8.34 13.40 9.06
C PHE A 152 -7.98 11.92 9.27
N LEU A 153 -8.05 11.42 10.51
CA LEU A 153 -7.79 10.00 10.81
C LEU A 153 -8.82 9.07 10.16
N MET A 154 -10.10 9.43 10.19
CA MET A 154 -11.15 8.66 9.50
C MET A 154 -10.91 8.59 7.99
N ARG A 155 -10.50 9.69 7.34
CA ARG A 155 -10.12 9.68 5.91
C ARG A 155 -8.89 8.82 5.61
N ARG A 156 -8.04 8.55 6.62
CA ARG A 156 -6.94 7.59 6.52
C ARG A 156 -7.37 6.13 6.75
N GLY A 157 -8.66 5.89 6.97
CA GLY A 157 -9.24 4.56 7.09
C GLY A 157 -9.24 3.99 8.50
N PHE A 158 -8.98 4.80 9.53
CA PHE A 158 -9.17 4.40 10.92
C PHE A 158 -10.66 4.46 11.27
N ASP A 159 -11.14 3.45 12.00
CA ASP A 159 -12.52 3.44 12.46
C ASP A 159 -12.77 4.46 13.59
N GLY A 160 -14.05 4.77 13.82
CA GLY A 160 -14.44 5.80 14.80
C GLY A 160 -14.10 5.45 16.25
N GLU A 161 -14.00 4.17 16.59
CA GLU A 161 -13.61 3.73 17.93
C GLU A 161 -12.12 3.96 18.16
N THR A 162 -11.27 3.53 17.24
CA THR A 162 -9.83 3.78 17.24
C THR A 162 -9.53 5.28 17.29
N VAL A 163 -10.23 6.08 16.46
CA VAL A 163 -10.05 7.55 16.44
C VAL A 163 -10.37 8.17 17.79
N ARG A 164 -11.50 7.79 18.40
CA ARG A 164 -11.88 8.30 19.75
C ARG A 164 -10.89 7.88 20.83
N ALA A 165 -10.40 6.63 20.78
CA ALA A 165 -9.43 6.12 21.76
C ALA A 165 -8.11 6.91 21.69
N VAL A 166 -7.59 7.11 20.49
CA VAL A 166 -6.31 7.83 20.28
C VAL A 166 -6.41 9.31 20.63
N LEU A 167 -7.49 9.99 20.26
CA LEU A 167 -7.69 11.41 20.62
C LEU A 167 -7.86 11.60 22.12
N ARG A 168 -8.56 10.69 22.82
CA ARG A 168 -8.71 10.74 24.28
C ARG A 168 -7.37 10.57 24.99
N LYS A 169 -6.53 9.58 24.58
CA LYS A 169 -5.19 9.38 25.14
C LYS A 169 -4.30 10.60 24.92
N ALA A 170 -4.25 11.12 23.69
CA ALA A 170 -3.46 12.31 23.38
C ALA A 170 -3.89 13.55 24.17
N GLY A 171 -5.18 13.67 24.52
CA GLY A 171 -5.68 14.74 25.41
C GLY A 171 -5.25 14.57 26.86
N GLN A 172 -5.13 13.33 27.35
CA GLN A 172 -4.64 13.02 28.71
C GLN A 172 -3.14 13.29 28.83
N ASP A 173 -2.35 12.86 27.86
CA ASP A 173 -0.90 13.08 27.81
C ASP A 173 -0.56 14.59 27.83
N THR A 174 -1.40 15.44 27.26
CA THR A 174 -1.23 16.90 27.26
C THR A 174 -1.48 17.53 28.65
N ILE A 175 -2.32 16.91 29.47
CA ILE A 175 -2.65 17.40 30.84
C ILE A 175 -1.54 17.02 31.83
N ASP A 176 -0.97 15.82 31.69
CA ASP A 176 0.09 15.32 32.58
C ASP A 176 1.46 15.98 32.33
N ASP A 177 1.67 16.57 31.16
CA ASP A 177 2.94 17.25 30.78
C ASP A 177 2.92 18.77 31.05
N THR A 178 1.90 19.26 31.76
CA THR A 178 1.82 20.67 32.20
C THR A 178 2.39 20.79 33.61
N PRO A 179 3.54 21.48 33.82
CA PRO A 179 4.23 21.63 35.10
C PRO A 179 3.42 22.42 36.12
#